data_312030e8ea81177a27df29edf2cb6432
#
_entry.id   312030e8ea81177a27df29edf2cb6432
#
_cell.length_a   1.000
_cell.length_b   1.000
_cell.length_c   1.000
_cell.angle_alpha   90.00
_cell.angle_beta   90.00
_cell.angle_gamma   90.00
#
_symmetry.space_group_name_H-M   'P 1'
#
loop_
_entity.id
_entity.type
_entity.pdbx_description
1 polymer ?
#
loop_
_entity_poly.entity_id
_entity_poly.type
_entity_poly.pdbx_seq_one_letter_code
_entity_poly.pdbx_strand_id
1 'polypeptide(L)'
;VLAAENQMPSWHVEPAQSMPDFTTLVLKKRMEELLEEPCRTSLEHTSLPAWLPKRRWFAGKDTAIDTVRIAYGVRFGDPQHPVLLSEIEVTSAGHTSRYQLPFGFIAEDQVGPALPQQLALARVRRVRQVGLITDAFSLEAFIRAVLQGMQNNTVLESSEGEIRFAPTAQLEKLGLGAESEVRYLSAEQSNSSVVVGNSLVLKLIRKVASGVHPELEMSAYLTEAGFANISPLLGSVIRRDAQGEDNLLMIAQGYLSNQGDAWEWTQNNLERALRDELADAMSEQEQHYNALGDHQQ
;
A
#
# COMPACT_ATOMS: atom_id res chain seq x y z
N VAL A 1 33.40 -10.61 -21.76
CA VAL A 1 33.97 -10.53 -20.41
C VAL A 1 32.88 -10.92 -19.45
N LEU A 2 32.90 -12.15 -18.94
CA LEU A 2 31.97 -12.66 -17.94
C LEU A 2 32.25 -11.94 -16.62
N ALA A 3 31.27 -11.20 -16.12
CA ALA A 3 31.29 -10.70 -14.76
C ALA A 3 31.12 -11.89 -13.81
N ALA A 4 32.10 -12.16 -12.99
CA ALA A 4 32.00 -13.13 -11.92
C ALA A 4 30.94 -12.64 -10.91
N GLU A 5 29.90 -13.45 -10.70
CA GLU A 5 28.99 -13.30 -9.56
C GLU A 5 29.81 -13.41 -8.27
N ASN A 6 29.88 -12.31 -7.55
CA ASN A 6 30.47 -12.29 -6.21
C ASN A 6 29.48 -13.02 -5.27
N GLN A 7 29.61 -14.34 -5.19
CA GLN A 7 28.97 -15.09 -4.13
C GLN A 7 29.62 -14.70 -2.80
N MET A 8 28.91 -13.91 -2.00
CA MET A 8 29.31 -13.69 -0.62
C MET A 8 29.39 -15.04 0.11
N PRO A 9 30.44 -15.25 0.92
CA PRO A 9 30.56 -16.50 1.67
C PRO A 9 29.36 -16.70 2.60
N SER A 10 28.86 -17.92 2.68
CA SER A 10 27.67 -18.31 3.45
C SER A 10 27.73 -18.07 4.98
N TRP A 11 28.85 -17.58 5.49
CA TRP A 11 29.03 -17.21 6.91
C TRP A 11 28.81 -15.73 7.22
N HIS A 12 28.57 -14.87 6.22
CA HIS A 12 28.04 -13.53 6.45
C HIS A 12 26.56 -13.64 6.84
N VAL A 13 26.32 -13.96 8.10
CA VAL A 13 25.02 -13.72 8.72
C VAL A 13 24.93 -12.20 8.83
N GLU A 14 24.04 -11.57 8.04
CA GLU A 14 23.65 -10.20 8.30
C GLU A 14 23.30 -10.08 9.79
N PRO A 15 23.83 -9.12 10.54
CA PRO A 15 23.46 -8.95 11.95
C PRO A 15 21.96 -8.83 11.97
N ALA A 16 21.29 -9.70 12.74
CA ALA A 16 19.86 -9.66 12.94
C ALA A 16 19.50 -8.20 13.22
N GLN A 17 18.74 -7.56 12.32
CA GLN A 17 18.35 -6.17 12.49
C GLN A 17 17.68 -6.11 13.84
N SER A 18 18.31 -5.44 14.81
CA SER A 18 17.77 -5.26 16.14
C SER A 18 16.39 -4.64 15.96
N MET A 19 15.35 -5.37 16.42
CA MET A 19 14.00 -4.81 16.40
C MET A 19 14.05 -3.42 17.01
N PRO A 20 13.42 -2.42 16.38
CA PRO A 20 13.35 -1.08 16.97
C PRO A 20 12.75 -1.19 18.37
N ASP A 21 13.21 -0.34 19.30
CA ASP A 21 12.62 -0.20 20.62
C ASP A 21 11.17 0.26 20.47
N PHE A 22 10.25 -0.70 20.47
CA PHE A 22 8.81 -0.41 20.38
C PHE A 22 8.24 -0.03 21.75
N THR A 23 7.43 1.01 21.76
CA THR A 23 6.54 1.27 22.89
C THR A 23 5.66 0.05 23.14
N THR A 24 5.57 -0.42 24.39
CA THR A 24 4.73 -1.57 24.75
C THR A 24 3.37 -1.09 25.21
N LEU A 25 2.34 -1.50 24.48
CA LEU A 25 0.94 -1.25 24.82
C LEU A 25 0.35 -2.46 25.56
N VAL A 26 -0.59 -2.24 26.45
CA VAL A 26 -1.27 -3.32 27.18
C VAL A 26 -2.76 -3.26 26.88
N LEU A 27 -3.26 -4.29 26.19
CA LEU A 27 -4.68 -4.48 25.92
C LEU A 27 -5.23 -5.55 26.84
N LYS A 28 -6.40 -5.33 27.40
CA LYS A 28 -7.09 -6.31 28.25
C LYS A 28 -7.69 -7.43 27.40
N LYS A 29 -8.43 -7.07 26.33
CA LYS A 29 -9.12 -8.06 25.49
C LYS A 29 -9.36 -7.64 24.05
N ARG A 30 -9.75 -6.39 23.81
CA ARG A 30 -10.27 -5.93 22.51
C ARG A 30 -9.28 -5.02 21.80
N MET A 31 -9.32 -5.04 20.45
CA MET A 31 -8.51 -4.14 19.62
C MET A 31 -8.94 -2.68 19.76
N GLU A 32 -10.21 -2.43 20.05
CA GLU A 32 -10.77 -1.09 20.25
C GLU A 32 -10.13 -0.36 21.45
N GLU A 33 -9.52 -1.09 22.39
CA GLU A 33 -8.77 -0.51 23.51
C GLU A 33 -7.52 0.27 23.04
N LEU A 34 -7.08 0.11 21.79
CA LEU A 34 -6.09 0.98 21.18
C LEU A 34 -6.56 2.43 21.06
N LEU A 35 -7.88 2.64 21.01
CA LEU A 35 -8.53 3.94 20.93
C LEU A 35 -8.84 4.56 22.30
N GLU A 36 -8.57 3.81 23.38
CA GLU A 36 -8.80 4.19 24.76
C GLU A 36 -7.48 4.57 25.43
N GLU A 37 -7.55 5.37 26.49
CA GLU A 37 -6.38 5.70 27.32
C GLU A 37 -5.92 4.50 28.15
N PRO A 38 -4.61 4.29 28.35
CA PRO A 38 -3.48 5.12 27.91
C PRO A 38 -2.91 4.76 26.51
N CYS A 39 -3.47 3.73 25.83
CA CYS A 39 -2.92 3.23 24.58
C CYS A 39 -2.99 4.29 23.47
N ARG A 40 -4.10 5.02 23.40
CA ARG A 40 -4.32 6.09 22.45
C ARG A 40 -3.25 7.17 22.55
N THR A 41 -3.03 7.70 23.74
CA THR A 41 -1.97 8.70 23.99
C THR A 41 -0.59 8.18 23.56
N SER A 42 -0.24 6.93 23.89
CA SER A 42 1.04 6.34 23.48
C SER A 42 1.18 6.22 21.97
N LEU A 43 0.09 5.86 21.26
CA LEU A 43 0.08 5.81 19.80
C LEU A 43 0.24 7.21 19.19
N GLU A 44 -0.59 8.17 19.63
CA GLU A 44 -0.66 9.52 19.06
C GLU A 44 0.60 10.35 19.32
N HIS A 45 1.23 10.22 20.50
CA HIS A 45 2.37 11.05 20.89
C HIS A 45 3.73 10.39 20.70
N THR A 46 3.79 9.07 20.62
CA THR A 46 5.08 8.36 20.55
C THR A 46 5.21 7.51 19.30
N SER A 47 4.32 6.54 19.12
CA SER A 47 4.51 5.53 18.06
C SER A 47 4.28 6.09 16.67
N LEU A 48 3.17 6.76 16.43
CA LEU A 48 2.80 7.29 15.11
C LEU A 48 3.76 8.40 14.62
N PRO A 49 4.13 9.42 15.43
CA PRO A 49 5.09 10.43 15.00
C PRO A 49 6.46 9.85 14.60
N ALA A 50 6.93 8.82 15.29
CA ALA A 50 8.20 8.16 14.99
C ALA A 50 8.12 7.21 13.79
N TRP A 51 6.94 6.67 13.51
CA TRP A 51 6.70 5.67 12.47
C TRP A 51 6.38 6.28 11.11
N LEU A 52 5.54 7.33 11.05
CA LEU A 52 5.03 7.93 9.82
C LEU A 52 6.13 8.42 8.86
N PRO A 53 7.20 9.14 9.31
CA PRO A 53 8.22 9.63 8.39
C PRO A 53 8.97 8.53 7.62
N LYS A 54 8.94 7.30 8.14
CA LYS A 54 9.58 6.13 7.53
C LYS A 54 8.71 5.50 6.42
N ARG A 55 7.48 5.96 6.22
CA ARG A 55 6.55 5.39 5.24
C ARG A 55 6.67 6.08 3.89
N ARG A 56 6.72 5.29 2.82
CA ARG A 56 6.86 5.83 1.45
C ARG A 56 5.67 6.71 1.06
N TRP A 57 4.48 6.33 1.47
CA TRP A 57 3.23 7.02 1.17
C TRP A 57 2.99 8.29 1.99
N PHE A 58 3.74 8.52 3.06
CA PHE A 58 3.57 9.71 3.89
C PHE A 58 4.16 10.94 3.20
N ALA A 59 3.32 11.94 2.90
CA ALA A 59 3.73 13.13 2.15
C ALA A 59 4.52 14.14 2.98
N GLY A 60 4.43 14.07 4.33
CA GLY A 60 5.06 15.03 5.25
C GLY A 60 6.47 14.65 5.73
N LYS A 61 7.27 13.91 4.93
CA LYS A 61 8.58 13.39 5.36
C LYS A 61 9.59 14.47 5.73
N ASP A 62 9.54 15.59 5.02
CA ASP A 62 10.51 16.69 5.15
C ASP A 62 10.02 17.78 6.10
N THR A 63 8.87 17.58 6.74
CA THR A 63 8.26 18.55 7.65
C THR A 63 8.06 17.93 9.03
N ALA A 64 8.36 18.68 10.08
CA ALA A 64 8.10 18.24 11.43
C ALA A 64 6.61 18.00 11.66
N ILE A 65 6.28 16.90 12.32
CA ILE A 65 4.92 16.58 12.72
C ILE A 65 4.62 17.32 14.01
N ASP A 66 3.63 18.21 14.01
CA ASP A 66 3.18 18.93 15.18
C ASP A 66 2.32 18.05 16.08
N THR A 67 1.31 17.40 15.49
CA THR A 67 0.40 16.48 16.20
C THR A 67 -0.06 15.35 15.31
N VAL A 68 -0.34 14.19 15.93
CA VAL A 68 -1.05 13.07 15.32
C VAL A 68 -2.25 12.74 16.20
N ARG A 69 -3.41 12.52 15.60
CA ARG A 69 -4.64 12.14 16.27
C ARG A 69 -5.34 11.00 15.51
N ILE A 70 -5.80 9.99 16.21
CA ILE A 70 -6.66 8.95 15.62
C ILE A 70 -8.08 9.53 15.53
N ALA A 71 -8.57 9.77 14.32
CA ALA A 71 -9.89 10.36 14.08
C ALA A 71 -10.99 9.39 14.51
N TYR A 72 -10.91 8.16 14.04
CA TYR A 72 -11.80 7.06 14.44
C TYR A 72 -11.14 5.71 14.22
N GLY A 73 -11.75 4.66 14.75
CA GLY A 73 -11.45 3.28 14.43
C GLY A 73 -12.70 2.42 14.59
N VAL A 74 -12.98 1.59 13.59
CA VAL A 74 -14.11 0.66 13.57
C VAL A 74 -13.58 -0.74 13.43
N ARG A 75 -14.06 -1.63 14.31
CA ARG A 75 -13.73 -3.05 14.23
C ARG A 75 -14.30 -3.65 12.96
N PHE A 76 -13.46 -4.38 12.25
CA PHE A 76 -13.80 -5.02 10.99
C PHE A 76 -13.10 -6.38 10.85
N GLY A 77 -13.63 -7.24 9.99
CA GLY A 77 -13.04 -8.55 9.68
C GLY A 77 -13.43 -9.66 10.65
N ASP A 78 -12.68 -10.76 10.57
CA ASP A 78 -12.90 -11.96 11.37
C ASP A 78 -12.72 -11.67 12.87
N PRO A 79 -13.64 -12.14 13.75
CA PRO A 79 -13.47 -12.06 15.19
C PRO A 79 -12.17 -12.66 15.74
N GLN A 80 -11.58 -13.64 15.07
CA GLN A 80 -10.29 -14.23 15.45
C GLN A 80 -9.09 -13.37 15.05
N HIS A 81 -9.21 -12.63 13.93
CA HIS A 81 -8.20 -11.73 13.38
C HIS A 81 -8.78 -10.32 13.24
N PRO A 82 -9.23 -9.69 14.32
CA PRO A 82 -9.89 -8.40 14.24
C PRO A 82 -8.89 -7.33 13.82
N VAL A 83 -9.34 -6.44 12.94
CA VAL A 83 -8.63 -5.22 12.56
C VAL A 83 -9.46 -4.01 12.93
N LEU A 84 -8.80 -2.87 13.11
CA LEU A 84 -9.46 -1.57 13.20
C LEU A 84 -9.27 -0.85 11.87
N LEU A 85 -10.35 -0.65 11.14
CA LEU A 85 -10.38 0.27 10.01
C LEU A 85 -10.39 1.67 10.57
N SER A 86 -9.35 2.46 10.32
CA SER A 86 -9.12 3.73 10.99
C SER A 86 -8.49 4.77 10.09
N GLU A 87 -8.71 6.02 10.43
CA GLU A 87 -8.03 7.18 9.86
C GLU A 87 -7.31 7.95 10.97
N ILE A 88 -6.20 8.57 10.60
CA ILE A 88 -5.42 9.46 11.45
C ILE A 88 -5.37 10.85 10.84
N GLU A 89 -5.37 11.86 11.68
CA GLU A 89 -5.10 13.24 11.32
C GLU A 89 -3.67 13.59 11.71
N VAL A 90 -2.94 14.16 10.77
CA VAL A 90 -1.56 14.60 10.99
C VAL A 90 -1.48 16.08 10.68
N THR A 91 -1.09 16.87 11.68
CA THR A 91 -0.82 18.28 11.52
C THR A 91 0.68 18.52 11.40
N SER A 92 1.08 19.24 10.36
CA SER A 92 2.45 19.63 10.08
C SER A 92 2.45 21.06 9.52
N ALA A 93 3.26 21.94 10.08
CA ALA A 93 3.34 23.36 9.69
C ALA A 93 1.96 24.05 9.62
N GLY A 94 1.07 23.74 10.57
CA GLY A 94 -0.28 24.32 10.64
C GLY A 94 -1.29 23.72 9.64
N HIS A 95 -0.91 22.78 8.81
CA HIS A 95 -1.81 22.09 7.87
C HIS A 95 -2.14 20.68 8.36
N THR A 96 -3.44 20.37 8.45
CA THR A 96 -3.90 19.02 8.80
C THR A 96 -4.23 18.23 7.55
N SER A 97 -3.67 17.03 7.46
CA SER A 97 -3.96 16.04 6.43
C SER A 97 -4.50 14.78 7.08
N ARG A 98 -5.41 14.10 6.39
CA ARG A 98 -6.01 12.86 6.86
C ARG A 98 -5.44 11.67 6.08
N TYR A 99 -5.10 10.60 6.81
CA TYR A 99 -4.53 9.39 6.23
C TYR A 99 -5.28 8.15 6.73
N GLN A 100 -5.50 7.21 5.83
CA GLN A 100 -6.00 5.89 6.19
C GLN A 100 -4.87 5.00 6.70
N LEU A 101 -5.02 4.50 7.91
CA LEU A 101 -4.08 3.59 8.56
C LEU A 101 -4.85 2.55 9.37
N PRO A 102 -5.24 1.42 8.77
CA PRO A 102 -5.89 0.35 9.50
C PRO A 102 -4.88 -0.34 10.44
N PHE A 103 -5.28 -0.65 11.67
CA PHE A 103 -4.46 -1.36 12.65
C PHE A 103 -4.81 -2.84 12.70
N GLY A 104 -3.80 -3.69 12.68
CA GLY A 104 -3.93 -5.13 12.88
C GLY A 104 -2.98 -5.65 13.93
N PHE A 105 -3.27 -6.84 14.46
CA PHE A 105 -2.46 -7.52 15.45
C PHE A 105 -1.84 -8.78 14.86
N ILE A 106 -0.55 -8.99 15.16
CA ILE A 106 0.19 -10.22 14.84
C ILE A 106 0.74 -10.78 16.15
N ALA A 107 0.42 -12.03 16.45
CA ALA A 107 1.02 -12.71 17.59
C ALA A 107 2.52 -13.03 17.33
N GLU A 108 3.34 -12.91 18.36
CA GLU A 108 4.80 -13.09 18.26
C GLU A 108 5.21 -14.54 17.92
N ASP A 109 4.36 -15.51 18.24
CA ASP A 109 4.51 -16.94 17.92
C ASP A 109 4.11 -17.27 16.46
N GLN A 110 3.44 -16.38 15.79
CA GLN A 110 3.13 -16.49 14.37
C GLN A 110 4.31 -15.96 13.56
N VAL A 111 5.28 -16.82 13.29
CA VAL A 111 6.39 -16.51 12.36
C VAL A 111 5.81 -16.37 10.95
N GLY A 112 5.42 -15.17 10.62
CA GLY A 112 4.80 -14.82 9.34
C GLY A 112 5.76 -14.07 8.40
N PRO A 113 5.24 -13.59 7.27
CA PRO A 113 5.99 -12.78 6.30
C PRO A 113 6.69 -11.59 6.96
N ALA A 114 7.83 -11.19 6.44
CA ALA A 114 8.63 -10.09 6.97
C ALA A 114 7.90 -8.73 6.94
N LEU A 115 7.02 -8.52 5.94
CA LEU A 115 6.35 -7.23 5.72
C LEU A 115 5.55 -6.72 6.93
N PRO A 116 4.68 -7.51 7.59
CA PRO A 116 3.96 -7.04 8.76
C PRO A 116 4.87 -6.63 9.93
N GLN A 117 6.01 -7.30 10.10
CA GLN A 117 7.01 -6.93 11.13
C GLN A 117 7.71 -5.62 10.80
N GLN A 118 8.05 -5.39 9.53
CA GLN A 118 8.65 -4.14 9.04
C GLN A 118 7.70 -2.95 9.19
N LEU A 119 6.39 -3.20 9.14
CA LEU A 119 5.35 -2.18 9.27
C LEU A 119 4.79 -2.08 10.70
N ALA A 120 5.42 -2.73 11.68
CA ALA A 120 5.01 -2.66 13.07
C ALA A 120 5.17 -1.24 13.64
N LEU A 121 4.18 -0.84 14.46
CA LEU A 121 4.10 0.46 15.13
C LEU A 121 4.43 0.36 16.62
N ALA A 122 3.97 -0.70 17.27
CA ALA A 122 4.11 -0.90 18.69
C ALA A 122 4.11 -2.39 19.05
N ARG A 123 4.75 -2.73 20.15
CA ARG A 123 4.60 -4.02 20.79
C ARG A 123 3.32 -4.04 21.64
N VAL A 124 2.62 -5.15 21.66
CA VAL A 124 1.38 -5.29 22.43
C VAL A 124 1.42 -6.53 23.28
N ARG A 125 0.98 -6.37 24.52
CA ARG A 125 0.61 -7.47 25.40
C ARG A 125 -0.92 -7.51 25.56
N ARG A 126 -1.53 -8.58 25.04
CA ARG A 126 -2.98 -8.79 25.06
C ARG A 126 -3.30 -10.06 25.84
N VAL A 127 -3.79 -9.92 27.07
CA VAL A 127 -4.04 -11.06 27.97
C VAL A 127 -2.77 -11.92 28.13
N ARG A 128 -2.71 -13.09 27.48
CA ARG A 128 -1.56 -14.02 27.51
C ARG A 128 -0.74 -13.99 26.22
N GLN A 129 -1.17 -13.25 25.21
CA GLN A 129 -0.49 -13.13 23.93
C GLN A 129 0.39 -11.88 23.93
N VAL A 130 1.59 -12.04 23.40
CA VAL A 130 2.48 -10.92 23.03
C VAL A 130 2.52 -10.86 21.53
N GLY A 131 2.57 -9.65 20.98
CA GLY A 131 2.61 -9.46 19.55
C GLY A 131 2.90 -8.02 19.17
N LEU A 132 2.60 -7.69 17.93
CA LEU A 132 2.84 -6.38 17.34
C LEU A 132 1.53 -5.79 16.79
N ILE A 133 1.36 -4.49 16.99
CA ILE A 133 0.41 -3.71 16.19
C ILE A 133 1.12 -3.27 14.92
N THR A 134 0.52 -3.57 13.79
CA THR A 134 1.04 -3.25 12.48
C THR A 134 0.00 -2.58 11.60
N ASP A 135 0.45 -2.00 10.48
CA ASP A 135 -0.45 -1.61 9.40
C ASP A 135 -1.17 -2.84 8.85
N ALA A 136 -2.48 -2.92 9.08
CA ALA A 136 -3.28 -4.09 8.72
C ALA A 136 -3.30 -4.38 7.22
N PHE A 137 -3.00 -3.39 6.36
CA PHE A 137 -2.88 -3.63 4.92
C PHE A 137 -1.80 -4.68 4.57
N SER A 138 -0.82 -4.89 5.45
CA SER A 138 0.18 -5.94 5.30
C SER A 138 -0.32 -7.35 5.67
N LEU A 139 -1.54 -7.45 6.20
CA LEU A 139 -2.13 -8.70 6.66
C LEU A 139 -3.10 -9.26 5.61
N GLU A 140 -2.87 -10.48 5.17
CA GLU A 140 -3.76 -11.17 4.24
C GLU A 140 -5.21 -11.24 4.76
N ALA A 141 -5.39 -11.44 6.07
CA ALA A 141 -6.71 -11.46 6.70
C ALA A 141 -7.49 -10.15 6.50
N PHE A 142 -6.80 -9.00 6.51
CA PHE A 142 -7.42 -7.71 6.19
C PHE A 142 -7.88 -7.64 4.73
N ILE A 143 -7.02 -8.05 3.80
CA ILE A 143 -7.34 -8.05 2.37
C ILE A 143 -8.57 -8.92 2.09
N ARG A 144 -8.61 -10.14 2.66
CA ARG A 144 -9.75 -11.06 2.52
C ARG A 144 -11.02 -10.48 3.14
N ALA A 145 -10.92 -9.85 4.31
CA ALA A 145 -12.05 -9.19 4.96
C ALA A 145 -12.63 -8.05 4.08
N VAL A 146 -11.77 -7.23 3.46
CA VAL A 146 -12.20 -6.16 2.56
C VAL A 146 -12.95 -6.72 1.34
N LEU A 147 -12.42 -7.76 0.69
CA LEU A 147 -13.07 -8.38 -0.44
C LEU A 147 -14.41 -9.02 -0.07
N GLN A 148 -14.46 -9.70 1.08
CA GLN A 148 -15.70 -10.25 1.61
C GLN A 148 -16.71 -9.15 1.96
N GLY A 149 -16.25 -8.06 2.55
CA GLY A 149 -17.06 -6.87 2.82
C GLY A 149 -17.68 -6.29 1.55
N MET A 150 -16.92 -6.20 0.46
CA MET A 150 -17.43 -5.79 -0.84
C MET A 150 -18.48 -6.78 -1.37
N GLN A 151 -18.19 -8.08 -1.38
CA GLN A 151 -19.12 -9.11 -1.84
C GLN A 151 -20.46 -9.07 -1.08
N ASN A 152 -20.42 -8.74 0.21
CA ASN A 152 -21.60 -8.70 1.08
C ASN A 152 -22.29 -7.32 1.13
N ASN A 153 -21.84 -6.32 0.37
CA ASN A 153 -22.33 -4.94 0.48
C ASN A 153 -22.30 -4.43 1.95
N THR A 154 -21.23 -4.73 2.66
CA THR A 154 -21.13 -4.40 4.10
C THR A 154 -21.17 -2.88 4.32
N VAL A 155 -21.89 -2.47 5.35
CA VAL A 155 -21.94 -1.10 5.85
C VAL A 155 -21.50 -1.09 7.30
N LEU A 156 -20.60 -0.18 7.65
CA LEU A 156 -20.11 0.01 9.01
C LEU A 156 -20.38 1.43 9.45
N GLU A 157 -20.89 1.57 10.67
CA GLU A 157 -21.05 2.87 11.30
C GLU A 157 -19.77 3.28 12.03
N SER A 158 -19.37 4.53 11.89
CA SER A 158 -18.26 5.13 12.61
C SER A 158 -18.66 6.47 13.23
N SER A 159 -17.83 7.01 14.13
CA SER A 159 -18.04 8.37 14.66
C SER A 159 -17.87 9.47 13.60
N GLU A 160 -17.26 9.14 12.46
CA GLU A 160 -16.97 10.07 11.35
C GLU A 160 -17.82 9.77 10.11
N GLY A 161 -18.93 9.02 10.27
CA GLY A 161 -19.86 8.69 9.21
C GLY A 161 -19.92 7.21 8.86
N GLU A 162 -20.60 6.91 7.78
CA GLU A 162 -20.88 5.55 7.32
C GLU A 162 -19.82 5.08 6.32
N ILE A 163 -19.29 3.87 6.51
CA ILE A 163 -18.31 3.25 5.60
C ILE A 163 -19.01 2.15 4.81
N ARG A 164 -19.08 2.32 3.50
CA ARG A 164 -19.72 1.39 2.56
C ARG A 164 -18.71 0.64 1.74
N PHE A 165 -18.87 -0.66 1.69
CA PHE A 165 -18.16 -1.58 0.80
C PHE A 165 -19.08 -1.87 -0.38
N ALA A 166 -18.81 -1.29 -1.53
CA ALA A 166 -19.68 -1.38 -2.70
C ALA A 166 -19.02 -2.22 -3.81
N PRO A 167 -19.57 -3.40 -4.16
CA PRO A 167 -19.12 -4.15 -5.32
C PRO A 167 -19.73 -3.58 -6.60
N THR A 168 -19.12 -3.89 -7.74
CA THR A 168 -19.77 -3.79 -9.05
C THR A 168 -20.19 -5.18 -9.53
N ALA A 169 -21.06 -5.25 -10.53
CA ALA A 169 -21.43 -6.51 -11.17
C ALA A 169 -20.23 -7.28 -11.78
N GLN A 170 -19.10 -6.62 -11.96
CA GLN A 170 -17.89 -7.25 -12.49
C GLN A 170 -17.15 -8.06 -11.41
N LEU A 171 -17.26 -7.70 -10.12
CA LEU A 171 -16.63 -8.44 -9.03
C LEU A 171 -17.19 -9.86 -8.91
N GLU A 172 -18.52 -10.01 -9.03
CA GLU A 172 -19.18 -11.31 -8.96
C GLU A 172 -18.71 -12.26 -10.06
N LYS A 173 -18.44 -11.72 -11.26
CA LYS A 173 -17.99 -12.51 -12.42
C LYS A 173 -16.58 -13.06 -12.28
N LEU A 174 -15.75 -12.47 -11.41
CA LEU A 174 -14.37 -12.91 -11.23
C LEU A 174 -14.22 -14.26 -10.54
N GLY A 175 -15.21 -14.70 -9.76
CA GLY A 175 -15.18 -15.98 -9.07
C GLY A 175 -13.97 -16.18 -8.16
N LEU A 176 -13.54 -15.11 -7.46
CA LEU A 176 -12.38 -15.18 -6.55
C LEU A 176 -12.63 -16.24 -5.47
N GLY A 177 -11.76 -17.25 -5.43
CA GLY A 177 -11.75 -18.25 -4.37
C GLY A 177 -11.16 -17.71 -3.06
N ALA A 178 -11.58 -18.29 -1.93
CA ALA A 178 -11.06 -17.94 -0.61
C ALA A 178 -9.53 -18.13 -0.48
N GLU A 179 -8.95 -19.07 -1.26
CA GLU A 179 -7.52 -19.42 -1.27
C GLU A 179 -6.72 -18.65 -2.34
N SER A 180 -7.31 -17.63 -2.99
CA SER A 180 -6.57 -16.85 -3.99
C SER A 180 -5.33 -16.23 -3.37
N GLU A 181 -4.18 -16.35 -4.03
CA GLU A 181 -2.90 -15.80 -3.57
C GLU A 181 -2.97 -14.28 -3.42
N VAL A 182 -2.38 -13.76 -2.36
CA VAL A 182 -2.25 -12.31 -2.10
C VAL A 182 -0.79 -11.91 -2.28
N ARG A 183 -0.51 -11.07 -3.26
CA ARG A 183 0.83 -10.59 -3.59
C ARG A 183 0.92 -9.08 -3.47
N TYR A 184 1.79 -8.60 -2.58
CA TYR A 184 2.02 -7.18 -2.36
C TYR A 184 2.88 -6.58 -3.46
N LEU A 185 2.49 -5.41 -3.96
CA LEU A 185 3.26 -4.68 -4.96
C LEU A 185 4.25 -3.74 -4.27
N SER A 186 5.54 -3.90 -4.62
CA SER A 186 6.65 -3.16 -3.99
C SER A 186 6.85 -1.74 -4.55
N ALA A 187 6.27 -1.45 -5.72
CA ALA A 187 6.57 -0.25 -6.51
C ALA A 187 5.82 1.02 -6.10
N GLU A 188 5.11 1.01 -4.97
CA GLU A 188 4.20 2.10 -4.64
C GLU A 188 4.84 3.30 -3.97
N GLN A 189 4.42 4.48 -4.39
CA GLN A 189 4.93 5.74 -3.89
C GLN A 189 3.92 6.51 -3.02
N SER A 190 2.63 6.51 -3.35
CA SER A 190 1.60 7.31 -2.65
C SER A 190 0.47 6.50 -2.01
N ASN A 191 0.21 5.31 -2.50
CA ASN A 191 -0.83 4.39 -2.02
C ASN A 191 -0.23 3.01 -1.76
N SER A 192 -1.03 2.07 -1.27
CA SER A 192 -0.61 0.68 -1.06
C SER A 192 -1.49 -0.26 -1.86
N SER A 193 -0.93 -1.17 -2.66
CA SER A 193 -1.69 -2.10 -3.49
C SER A 193 -1.27 -3.54 -3.34
N VAL A 194 -2.23 -4.43 -3.51
CA VAL A 194 -2.02 -5.88 -3.59
C VAL A 194 -2.73 -6.44 -4.80
N VAL A 195 -2.14 -7.50 -5.37
CA VAL A 195 -2.79 -8.34 -6.38
C VAL A 195 -3.37 -9.57 -5.70
N VAL A 196 -4.61 -9.91 -6.03
CA VAL A 196 -5.30 -11.09 -5.51
C VAL A 196 -5.69 -12.01 -6.66
N GLY A 197 -5.20 -13.24 -6.61
CA GLY A 197 -5.52 -14.30 -7.59
C GLY A 197 -5.15 -13.95 -9.03
N ASN A 198 -4.16 -13.08 -9.25
CA ASN A 198 -3.80 -12.55 -10.58
C ASN A 198 -4.98 -11.98 -11.38
N SER A 199 -6.06 -11.60 -10.71
CA SER A 199 -7.32 -11.16 -11.33
C SER A 199 -7.78 -9.79 -10.83
N LEU A 200 -7.36 -9.39 -9.63
CA LEU A 200 -7.79 -8.16 -8.96
C LEU A 200 -6.60 -7.43 -8.37
N VAL A 201 -6.62 -6.10 -8.47
CA VAL A 201 -5.76 -5.19 -7.68
C VAL A 201 -6.66 -4.48 -6.67
N LEU A 202 -6.34 -4.61 -5.39
CA LEU A 202 -6.92 -3.79 -4.33
C LEU A 202 -5.92 -2.70 -3.95
N LYS A 203 -6.36 -1.45 -4.00
CA LYS A 203 -5.57 -0.27 -3.70
C LYS A 203 -6.15 0.47 -2.50
N LEU A 204 -5.34 0.68 -1.47
CA LEU A 204 -5.65 1.48 -0.32
C LEU A 204 -5.22 2.93 -0.59
N ILE A 205 -6.15 3.87 -0.52
CA ILE A 205 -5.89 5.30 -0.69
C ILE A 205 -5.37 5.84 0.65
N ARG A 206 -4.07 6.13 0.70
CA ARG A 206 -3.42 6.55 1.95
C ARG A 206 -3.81 7.95 2.38
N LYS A 207 -3.72 8.93 1.50
CA LYS A 207 -4.15 10.30 1.80
C LYS A 207 -5.61 10.45 1.44
N VAL A 208 -6.46 10.59 2.47
CA VAL A 208 -7.90 10.73 2.31
C VAL A 208 -8.23 12.19 2.00
N ALA A 209 -8.99 12.39 0.93
CA ALA A 209 -9.51 13.68 0.53
C ALA A 209 -11.03 13.60 0.34
N SER A 210 -11.74 14.64 0.78
CA SER A 210 -13.18 14.72 0.63
C SER A 210 -13.57 15.07 -0.81
N GLY A 211 -14.72 14.57 -1.25
CA GLY A 211 -15.29 14.84 -2.56
C GLY A 211 -15.04 13.73 -3.57
N VAL A 212 -15.35 14.02 -4.84
CA VAL A 212 -15.25 13.06 -5.94
C VAL A 212 -13.78 12.73 -6.21
N HIS A 213 -13.43 11.46 -6.04
CA HIS A 213 -12.07 11.00 -6.34
C HIS A 213 -11.95 10.66 -7.84
N PRO A 214 -11.04 11.33 -8.59
CA PRO A 214 -10.96 11.18 -10.05
C PRO A 214 -10.76 9.73 -10.53
N GLU A 215 -9.94 8.95 -9.81
CA GLU A 215 -9.69 7.55 -10.17
C GLU A 215 -10.97 6.71 -10.06
N LEU A 216 -11.79 6.93 -9.04
CA LEU A 216 -13.06 6.22 -8.87
C LEU A 216 -14.07 6.64 -9.93
N GLU A 217 -14.25 7.94 -10.13
CA GLU A 217 -15.20 8.51 -11.10
C GLU A 217 -14.91 8.00 -12.52
N MET A 218 -13.66 8.14 -12.97
CA MET A 218 -13.26 7.72 -14.31
C MET A 218 -13.35 6.19 -14.49
N SER A 219 -12.92 5.42 -13.49
CA SER A 219 -13.02 3.96 -13.56
C SER A 219 -14.47 3.49 -13.61
N ALA A 220 -15.35 4.10 -12.83
CA ALA A 220 -16.78 3.79 -12.83
C ALA A 220 -17.41 4.10 -14.21
N TYR A 221 -17.23 5.33 -14.67
CA TYR A 221 -17.79 5.77 -15.95
C TYR A 221 -17.33 4.92 -17.13
N LEU A 222 -16.03 4.68 -17.26
CA LEU A 222 -15.47 3.91 -18.38
C LEU A 222 -15.86 2.43 -18.30
N THR A 223 -15.96 1.87 -17.09
CA THR A 223 -16.46 0.48 -16.91
C THR A 223 -17.92 0.34 -17.33
N GLU A 224 -18.77 1.29 -16.92
CA GLU A 224 -20.18 1.32 -17.30
C GLU A 224 -20.38 1.53 -18.81
N ALA A 225 -19.56 2.39 -19.41
CA ALA A 225 -19.54 2.64 -20.85
C ALA A 225 -19.01 1.45 -21.67
N GLY A 226 -18.48 0.41 -21.02
CA GLY A 226 -17.91 -0.76 -21.70
C GLY A 226 -16.62 -0.49 -22.45
N PHE A 227 -15.84 0.53 -22.03
CA PHE A 227 -14.57 0.86 -22.66
C PHE A 227 -13.54 -0.26 -22.44
N ALA A 228 -13.10 -0.90 -23.52
CA ALA A 228 -12.30 -2.13 -23.46
C ALA A 228 -10.85 -1.92 -22.98
N ASN A 229 -10.31 -0.70 -23.07
CA ASN A 229 -8.90 -0.41 -22.79
C ASN A 229 -8.71 0.21 -21.40
N ILE A 230 -9.51 -0.20 -20.43
CA ILE A 230 -9.35 0.16 -19.02
C ILE A 230 -9.41 -1.09 -18.15
N SER A 231 -8.72 -1.04 -17.03
CA SER A 231 -8.93 -1.99 -15.94
C SER A 231 -10.32 -1.78 -15.35
N PRO A 232 -11.25 -2.75 -15.43
CA PRO A 232 -12.61 -2.54 -14.97
C PRO A 232 -12.69 -2.29 -13.47
N LEU A 233 -13.56 -1.38 -13.04
CA LEU A 233 -13.87 -1.19 -11.64
C LEU A 233 -14.62 -2.41 -11.11
N LEU A 234 -14.11 -3.01 -10.05
CA LEU A 234 -14.70 -4.17 -9.38
C LEU A 234 -15.44 -3.80 -8.10
N GLY A 235 -14.99 -2.75 -7.42
CA GLY A 235 -15.62 -2.27 -6.21
C GLY A 235 -14.85 -1.12 -5.57
N SER A 236 -15.46 -0.54 -4.53
CA SER A 236 -14.87 0.54 -3.76
C SER A 236 -15.25 0.46 -2.29
N VAL A 237 -14.45 1.09 -1.44
CA VAL A 237 -14.81 1.38 -0.05
C VAL A 237 -14.80 2.89 0.12
N ILE A 238 -15.94 3.44 0.53
CA ILE A 238 -16.16 4.87 0.64
C ILE A 238 -16.68 5.16 2.05
N ARG A 239 -16.12 6.18 2.70
CA ARG A 239 -16.71 6.76 3.90
C ARG A 239 -17.52 7.99 3.50
N ARG A 240 -18.82 7.99 3.82
CA ARG A 240 -19.68 9.15 3.71
C ARG A 240 -19.71 9.85 5.05
N ASP A 241 -19.21 11.06 5.11
CA ASP A 241 -19.17 11.84 6.35
C ASP A 241 -20.54 12.45 6.74
N ALA A 242 -20.57 13.12 7.89
CA ALA A 242 -21.80 13.75 8.41
C ALA A 242 -22.33 14.90 7.52
N GLN A 243 -21.50 15.45 6.64
CA GLN A 243 -21.85 16.47 5.66
C GLN A 243 -22.38 15.85 4.36
N GLY A 244 -22.33 14.54 4.23
CA GLY A 244 -22.74 13.80 3.05
C GLY A 244 -21.67 13.70 1.96
N GLU A 245 -20.46 14.16 2.26
CA GLU A 245 -19.32 14.09 1.33
C GLU A 245 -18.70 12.69 1.32
N ASP A 246 -18.39 12.21 0.12
CA ASP A 246 -17.76 10.92 -0.06
C ASP A 246 -16.23 11.04 0.04
N ASN A 247 -15.62 10.12 0.78
CA ASN A 247 -14.19 10.00 0.97
C ASN A 247 -13.76 8.60 0.51
N LEU A 248 -13.03 8.50 -0.60
CA LEU A 248 -12.57 7.21 -1.10
C LEU A 248 -11.49 6.64 -0.17
N LEU A 249 -11.71 5.42 0.31
CA LEU A 249 -10.77 4.68 1.15
C LEU A 249 -10.03 3.59 0.37
N MET A 250 -10.75 2.81 -0.44
CA MET A 250 -10.14 1.75 -1.23
C MET A 250 -10.84 1.63 -2.58
N ILE A 251 -10.09 1.16 -3.58
CA ILE A 251 -10.61 0.82 -4.91
C ILE A 251 -10.13 -0.57 -5.31
N ALA A 252 -11.02 -1.38 -5.85
CA ALA A 252 -10.71 -2.67 -6.44
C ALA A 252 -10.89 -2.60 -7.95
N GLN A 253 -9.87 -2.98 -8.70
CA GLN A 253 -9.85 -2.95 -10.16
C GLN A 253 -9.40 -4.31 -10.71
N GLY A 254 -9.75 -4.64 -11.95
CA GLY A 254 -9.23 -5.82 -12.62
C GLY A 254 -7.70 -5.76 -12.74
N TYR A 255 -7.01 -6.87 -12.52
CA TYR A 255 -5.57 -6.94 -12.72
C TYR A 255 -5.26 -7.15 -14.20
N LEU A 256 -4.44 -6.29 -14.77
CA LEU A 256 -3.89 -6.44 -16.11
C LEU A 256 -2.45 -6.94 -16.00
N SER A 257 -2.22 -8.19 -16.41
CA SER A 257 -0.86 -8.73 -16.49
C SER A 257 -0.06 -7.92 -17.50
N ASN A 258 1.08 -7.40 -17.09
CA ASN A 258 1.96 -6.61 -17.92
C ASN A 258 3.43 -6.99 -17.67
N GLN A 259 4.32 -6.55 -18.57
CA GLN A 259 5.77 -6.78 -18.50
C GLN A 259 6.53 -5.58 -17.91
N GLY A 260 5.84 -4.64 -17.31
CA GLY A 260 6.36 -3.41 -16.75
C GLY A 260 5.41 -2.23 -17.00
N ASP A 261 5.69 -1.10 -16.39
CA ASP A 261 4.91 0.11 -16.60
C ASP A 261 5.36 0.88 -17.86
N ALA A 262 4.53 1.83 -18.31
CA ALA A 262 4.82 2.62 -19.52
C ALA A 262 6.06 3.51 -19.35
N TRP A 263 6.40 3.91 -18.13
CA TRP A 263 7.58 4.72 -17.85
C TRP A 263 8.86 3.90 -18.06
N GLU A 264 8.93 2.72 -17.45
CA GLU A 264 10.05 1.79 -17.62
C GLU A 264 10.22 1.37 -19.09
N TRP A 265 9.10 1.07 -19.78
CA TRP A 265 9.10 0.76 -21.20
C TRP A 265 9.66 1.93 -22.01
N THR A 266 9.24 3.17 -21.73
CA THR A 266 9.70 4.37 -22.43
C THR A 266 11.19 4.60 -22.20
N GLN A 267 11.67 4.48 -20.96
CA GLN A 267 13.09 4.61 -20.63
C GLN A 267 13.93 3.59 -21.39
N ASN A 268 13.53 2.31 -21.36
CA ASN A 268 14.24 1.23 -22.06
C ASN A 268 14.27 1.44 -23.58
N ASN A 269 13.21 2.00 -24.17
CA ASN A 269 13.19 2.32 -25.60
C ASN A 269 14.09 3.50 -25.95
N LEU A 270 14.07 4.56 -25.13
CA LEU A 270 14.96 5.71 -25.33
C LEU A 270 16.43 5.30 -25.18
N GLU A 271 16.78 4.52 -24.17
CA GLU A 271 18.14 4.02 -24.01
C GLU A 271 18.59 3.15 -25.20
N ARG A 272 17.70 2.35 -25.77
CA ARG A 272 17.99 1.54 -26.96
C ARG A 272 18.23 2.43 -28.16
N ALA A 273 17.33 3.38 -28.42
CA ALA A 273 17.46 4.32 -29.53
C ALA A 273 18.77 5.12 -29.44
N LEU A 274 19.13 5.61 -28.26
CA LEU A 274 20.39 6.33 -28.05
C LEU A 274 21.63 5.44 -28.30
N ARG A 275 21.59 4.16 -27.90
CA ARG A 275 22.70 3.23 -28.18
C ARG A 275 22.84 2.96 -29.67
N ASP A 276 21.72 2.80 -30.38
CA ASP A 276 21.70 2.55 -31.81
C ASP A 276 22.28 3.76 -32.57
N GLU A 277 21.83 4.98 -32.25
CA GLU A 277 22.38 6.22 -32.83
C GLU A 277 23.88 6.42 -32.55
N LEU A 278 24.33 6.10 -31.33
CA LEU A 278 25.76 6.17 -31.00
C LEU A 278 26.58 5.14 -31.78
N ALA A 279 26.05 3.92 -31.96
CA ALA A 279 26.72 2.88 -32.74
C ALA A 279 26.84 3.26 -34.22
N ASP A 280 25.79 3.84 -34.79
CA ASP A 280 25.79 4.35 -36.19
C ASP A 280 26.78 5.50 -36.35
N ALA A 281 26.79 6.47 -35.44
CA ALA A 281 27.73 7.60 -35.48
C ALA A 281 29.20 7.14 -35.37
N MET A 282 29.46 6.14 -34.49
CA MET A 282 30.82 5.55 -34.37
C MET A 282 31.23 4.81 -35.66
N SER A 283 30.31 4.09 -36.29
CA SER A 283 30.56 3.39 -37.55
C SER A 283 30.85 4.35 -38.70
N GLU A 284 30.11 5.44 -38.81
CA GLU A 284 30.34 6.50 -39.81
C GLU A 284 31.72 7.17 -39.61
N GLN A 285 32.08 7.42 -38.35
CA GLN A 285 33.38 8.04 -38.02
C GLN A 285 34.55 7.10 -38.35
N GLU A 286 34.40 5.80 -38.09
CA GLU A 286 35.39 4.78 -38.43
C GLU A 286 35.56 4.63 -39.98
N GLN A 287 34.44 4.63 -40.72
CA GLN A 287 34.45 4.62 -42.19
C GLN A 287 35.12 5.87 -42.76
N HIS A 288 34.84 7.04 -42.19
CA HIS A 288 35.44 8.31 -42.62
C HIS A 288 36.96 8.32 -42.35
N TYR A 289 37.40 7.79 -41.21
CA TYR A 289 38.82 7.68 -40.86
C TYR A 289 39.57 6.73 -41.80
N ASN A 290 38.99 5.59 -42.13
CA ASN A 290 39.56 4.60 -43.04
C ASN A 290 39.67 5.16 -44.50
N ALA A 291 38.65 5.92 -44.94
CA ALA A 291 38.67 6.55 -46.26
C ALA A 291 39.74 7.66 -46.39
N LEU A 292 40.09 8.37 -45.30
CA LEU A 292 41.20 9.31 -45.29
C LEU A 292 42.56 8.66 -45.28
N GLY A 293 42.69 7.48 -44.68
CA GLY A 293 43.94 6.69 -44.66
C GLY A 293 44.33 6.11 -46.04
N ASP A 294 43.38 5.75 -46.91
CA ASP A 294 43.60 5.21 -48.23
C ASP A 294 44.08 6.27 -49.28
N HIS A 295 43.92 7.57 -48.99
CA HIS A 295 44.40 8.63 -49.85
C HIS A 295 45.85 9.07 -49.59
N GLN A 296 46.56 8.41 -48.66
CA GLN A 296 47.96 8.74 -48.32
C GLN A 296 48.97 7.63 -48.75
N GLN A 297 48.60 6.71 -49.65
CA GLN A 297 49.52 5.76 -50.25
C GLN A 297 49.84 6.10 -51.71
#